data_ec9c61548208f7634e6e8e0dbbe994d2
#
_entry.id   ec9c61548208f7634e6e8e0dbbe994d2
#
_cell.length_a   1.000
_cell.length_b   1.000
_cell.length_c   1.000
_cell.angle_alpha   90.00
_cell.angle_beta   90.00
_cell.angle_gamma   90.00
#
_symmetry.space_group_name_H-M   'P 1'
#
loop_
_entity.id
_entity.type
_entity.pdbx_description
1 polymer ?
#
loop_
_entity_poly.entity_id
_entity_poly.type
_entity_poly.pdbx_seq_one_letter_code
_entity_poly.pdbx_strand_id
1 'polypeptide(L)'
;MGLLDSIKANKVPTTLQGNILIYGSPKMGKTSTVYNLYKDKALFLAFERGYLFLDGVMAIDITKPSDVQKIVRELKADGKKTFDTVVFDVVDIFAKMYETYTCQLNGVDELSRIAWGGGWSKWEQECDKVIQELERCG
;
A
#
# COMPACT_ATOMS: atom_id res chain seq x y z
N MET A 1 8.98 42.53 -20.17
CA MET A 1 8.11 41.65 -19.35
C MET A 1 8.68 41.51 -17.95
N GLY A 2 7.88 41.80 -16.96
CA GLY A 2 8.29 41.69 -15.56
C GLY A 2 8.17 40.26 -15.02
N LEU A 3 8.80 40.02 -13.88
CA LEU A 3 8.74 38.71 -13.19
C LEU A 3 7.30 38.30 -12.87
N LEU A 4 6.45 39.28 -12.55
CA LEU A 4 5.05 39.02 -12.21
C LEU A 4 4.23 38.50 -13.40
N ASP A 5 4.61 38.86 -14.59
CA ASP A 5 3.91 38.44 -15.84
C ASP A 5 4.15 36.95 -16.14
N SER A 6 5.19 36.38 -15.56
CA SER A 6 5.52 34.95 -15.72
C SER A 6 4.77 34.04 -14.75
N ILE A 7 4.09 34.60 -13.75
CA ILE A 7 3.37 33.82 -12.74
C ILE A 7 2.10 33.25 -13.36
N LYS A 8 1.99 31.94 -13.36
CA LYS A 8 0.80 31.21 -13.80
C LYS A 8 0.15 30.53 -12.60
N ALA A 9 -1.18 30.48 -12.61
CA ALA A 9 -1.90 29.71 -11.61
C ALA A 9 -1.51 28.23 -11.70
N ASN A 10 -1.16 27.65 -10.57
CA ASN A 10 -0.94 26.21 -10.50
C ASN A 10 -2.27 25.47 -10.72
N LYS A 11 -2.25 24.48 -11.59
CA LYS A 11 -3.39 23.57 -11.78
C LYS A 11 -3.15 22.31 -10.97
N VAL A 12 -3.97 22.11 -9.95
CA VAL A 12 -3.95 20.89 -9.17
C VAL A 12 -4.68 19.80 -9.96
N PRO A 13 -4.10 18.60 -10.07
CA PRO A 13 -4.82 17.47 -10.67
C PRO A 13 -6.14 17.20 -9.95
N THR A 14 -7.16 16.82 -10.69
CA THR A 14 -8.49 16.51 -10.11
C THR A 14 -8.49 15.20 -9.33
N THR A 15 -7.45 14.36 -9.50
CA THR A 15 -7.24 13.13 -8.79
C THR A 15 -5.89 13.15 -8.08
N LEU A 16 -5.87 12.65 -6.85
CA LEU A 16 -4.61 12.46 -6.13
C LEU A 16 -3.83 11.32 -6.80
N GLN A 17 -2.58 11.59 -7.15
CA GLN A 17 -1.67 10.62 -7.73
C GLN A 17 -0.47 10.40 -6.81
N GLY A 18 0.09 9.19 -6.86
CA GLY A 18 1.22 8.80 -6.04
C GLY A 18 0.80 8.09 -4.75
N ASN A 19 1.77 7.90 -3.88
CA ASN A 19 1.56 7.20 -2.61
C ASN A 19 1.06 8.17 -1.55
N ILE A 20 -0.02 7.78 -0.86
CA ILE A 20 -0.66 8.59 0.17
C ILE A 20 -0.72 7.77 1.44
N LEU A 21 -0.25 8.35 2.55
CA LEU A 21 -0.38 7.78 3.88
C LEU A 21 -1.50 8.50 4.63
N ILE A 22 -2.49 7.73 5.10
CA ILE A 22 -3.56 8.23 5.97
C ILE A 22 -3.41 7.58 7.33
N TYR A 23 -3.29 8.39 8.37
CA TYR A 23 -3.15 7.90 9.74
C TYR A 23 -4.09 8.62 10.70
N GLY A 24 -4.36 7.97 11.80
CA GLY A 24 -5.23 8.50 12.85
C GLY A 24 -5.65 7.40 13.82
N SER A 25 -6.35 7.79 14.88
CA SER A 25 -6.84 6.86 15.88
C SER A 25 -7.80 5.84 15.27
N PRO A 26 -7.93 4.63 15.87
CA PRO A 26 -8.91 3.65 15.44
C PRO A 26 -10.33 4.24 15.41
N LYS A 27 -11.13 3.79 14.46
CA LYS A 27 -12.55 4.19 14.29
C LYS A 27 -12.75 5.67 13.95
N MET A 28 -11.76 6.33 13.37
CA MET A 28 -11.88 7.72 12.88
C MET A 28 -12.41 7.83 11.44
N GLY A 29 -12.77 6.70 10.83
CA GLY A 29 -13.32 6.68 9.48
C GLY A 29 -12.28 6.68 8.37
N LYS A 30 -11.05 6.21 8.61
CA LYS A 30 -9.99 6.13 7.61
C LYS A 30 -10.40 5.29 6.39
N THR A 31 -10.87 4.06 6.63
CA THR A 31 -11.31 3.15 5.56
C THR A 31 -12.48 3.72 4.78
N SER A 32 -13.46 4.28 5.48
CA SER A 32 -14.64 4.93 4.86
C SER A 32 -14.24 6.11 3.97
N THR A 33 -13.29 6.92 4.44
CA THR A 33 -12.81 8.08 3.68
C THR A 33 -12.16 7.65 2.38
N VAL A 34 -11.28 6.66 2.43
CA VAL A 34 -10.60 6.13 1.24
C VAL A 34 -11.60 5.51 0.27
N TYR A 35 -12.54 4.73 0.78
CA TYR A 35 -13.59 4.15 -0.05
C TYR A 35 -14.45 5.24 -0.72
N ASN A 36 -14.81 6.28 0.01
CA ASN A 36 -15.59 7.38 -0.56
C ASN A 36 -14.86 8.16 -1.66
N LEU A 37 -13.52 8.21 -1.60
CA LEU A 37 -12.71 8.87 -2.61
C LEU A 37 -12.55 8.04 -3.89
N TYR A 38 -12.34 6.74 -3.76
CA TYR A 38 -11.93 5.88 -4.88
C TYR A 38 -12.97 4.86 -5.31
N LYS A 39 -13.98 4.60 -4.48
CA LYS A 39 -15.10 3.69 -4.77
C LYS A 39 -14.62 2.31 -5.24
N ASP A 40 -15.25 1.78 -6.30
CA ASP A 40 -14.97 0.46 -6.87
C ASP A 40 -13.66 0.38 -7.67
N LYS A 41 -12.96 1.51 -7.87
CA LYS A 41 -11.64 1.54 -8.50
C LYS A 41 -10.49 1.23 -7.54
N ALA A 42 -10.76 1.16 -6.26
CA ALA A 42 -9.78 0.80 -5.24
C ALA A 42 -9.92 -0.67 -4.82
N LEU A 43 -8.83 -1.41 -4.87
CA LEU A 43 -8.72 -2.73 -4.26
C LEU A 43 -8.11 -2.59 -2.88
N PHE A 44 -8.85 -2.99 -1.85
CA PHE A 44 -8.39 -3.01 -0.47
C PHE A 44 -7.68 -4.33 -0.18
N LEU A 45 -6.39 -4.26 0.11
CA LEU A 45 -5.65 -5.38 0.68
C LEU A 45 -5.92 -5.36 2.18
N ALA A 46 -6.84 -6.21 2.62
CA ALA A 46 -7.34 -6.19 3.97
C ALA A 46 -6.48 -7.07 4.88
N PHE A 47 -5.57 -6.45 5.60
CA PHE A 47 -4.82 -7.06 6.70
C PHE A 47 -5.65 -7.09 7.98
N GLU A 48 -6.64 -6.20 8.06
CA GLU A 48 -7.73 -6.19 9.04
C GLU A 48 -9.06 -6.13 8.31
N ARG A 49 -10.15 -6.57 8.96
CA ARG A 49 -11.48 -6.60 8.35
C ARG A 49 -12.32 -5.35 8.65
N GLY A 50 -11.70 -4.17 8.64
CA GLY A 50 -12.41 -2.89 8.84
C GLY A 50 -13.46 -2.58 7.76
N TYR A 51 -13.34 -3.19 6.59
CA TYR A 51 -14.25 -3.00 5.47
C TYR A 51 -15.63 -3.68 5.63
N LEU A 52 -15.79 -4.60 6.59
CA LEU A 52 -17.02 -5.40 6.74
C LEU A 52 -18.28 -4.56 6.97
N PHE A 53 -18.12 -3.31 7.40
CA PHE A 53 -19.22 -2.39 7.66
C PHE A 53 -19.52 -1.45 6.49
N LEU A 54 -18.86 -1.63 5.35
CA LEU A 54 -19.00 -0.77 4.19
C LEU A 54 -19.47 -1.56 2.97
N ASP A 55 -20.65 -1.22 2.48
CA ASP A 55 -21.17 -1.83 1.27
C ASP A 55 -20.38 -1.42 0.03
N GLY A 56 -20.14 -2.38 -0.85
CA GLY A 56 -19.53 -2.13 -2.16
C GLY A 56 -18.01 -2.06 -2.17
N VAL A 57 -17.35 -2.23 -1.02
CA VAL A 57 -15.88 -2.26 -0.94
C VAL A 57 -15.33 -3.49 -1.65
N MET A 58 -14.43 -3.28 -2.58
CA MET A 58 -13.66 -4.35 -3.23
C MET A 58 -12.45 -4.67 -2.36
N ALA A 59 -12.50 -5.75 -1.60
CA ALA A 59 -11.46 -6.13 -0.66
C ALA A 59 -11.06 -7.59 -0.81
N ILE A 60 -9.82 -7.88 -0.50
CA ILE A 60 -9.30 -9.24 -0.38
C ILE A 60 -8.54 -9.38 0.93
N ASP A 61 -8.85 -10.42 1.68
CA ASP A 61 -8.18 -10.72 2.95
C ASP A 61 -6.77 -11.22 2.68
N ILE A 62 -5.80 -10.60 3.35
CA ILE A 62 -4.38 -10.97 3.28
C ILE A 62 -3.96 -11.55 4.62
N THR A 63 -3.48 -12.79 4.62
CA THR A 63 -3.04 -13.48 5.83
C THR A 63 -1.57 -13.85 5.81
N LYS A 64 -0.93 -13.87 4.64
CA LYS A 64 0.47 -14.28 4.47
C LYS A 64 1.12 -13.58 3.27
N PRO A 65 2.46 -13.50 3.22
CA PRO A 65 3.17 -12.83 2.13
C PRO A 65 2.86 -13.39 0.74
N SER A 66 2.59 -14.69 0.63
CA SER A 66 2.23 -15.30 -0.66
C SER A 66 0.91 -14.77 -1.23
N ASP A 67 -0.03 -14.34 -0.39
CA ASP A 67 -1.26 -13.69 -0.81
C ASP A 67 -0.96 -12.36 -1.50
N VAL A 68 -0.05 -11.57 -0.91
CA VAL A 68 0.39 -10.29 -1.49
C VAL A 68 1.05 -10.52 -2.85
N GLN A 69 1.95 -11.48 -2.94
CA GLN A 69 2.66 -11.81 -4.18
C GLN A 69 1.71 -12.25 -5.29
N LYS A 70 0.70 -13.02 -4.94
CA LYS A 70 -0.33 -13.48 -5.88
C LYS A 70 -1.12 -12.30 -6.43
N ILE A 71 -1.58 -11.40 -5.56
CA ILE A 71 -2.33 -10.21 -5.95
C ILE A 71 -1.50 -9.28 -6.83
N VAL A 72 -0.23 -9.06 -6.49
CA VAL A 72 0.67 -8.26 -7.32
C VAL A 72 0.77 -8.81 -8.74
N ARG A 73 0.91 -10.12 -8.88
CA ARG A 73 0.93 -10.76 -10.20
C ARG A 73 -0.36 -10.58 -10.98
N GLU A 74 -1.51 -10.74 -10.31
CA GLU A 74 -2.81 -10.55 -10.94
C GLU A 74 -3.03 -9.10 -11.36
N LEU A 75 -2.64 -8.14 -10.53
CA LEU A 75 -2.74 -6.71 -10.86
C LEU A 75 -1.84 -6.32 -12.03
N LYS A 76 -0.64 -6.90 -12.13
CA LYS A 76 0.23 -6.72 -13.30
C LYS A 76 -0.42 -7.21 -14.58
N ALA A 77 -1.05 -8.37 -14.54
CA ALA A 77 -1.77 -8.93 -15.68
C ALA A 77 -3.00 -8.09 -16.05
N ASP A 78 -3.66 -7.50 -15.08
CA ASP A 78 -4.84 -6.65 -15.27
C ASP A 78 -4.53 -5.32 -15.95
N GLY A 79 -3.35 -4.73 -15.69
CA GLY A 79 -2.89 -3.48 -16.32
C GLY A 79 -3.80 -2.28 -16.08
N LYS A 80 -4.29 -2.08 -14.85
CA LYS A 80 -5.22 -1.01 -14.45
C LYS A 80 -6.62 -1.05 -15.08
N LYS A 81 -7.02 -2.14 -15.66
CA LYS A 81 -8.35 -2.24 -16.27
C LYS A 81 -9.46 -2.25 -15.22
N THR A 82 -9.26 -3.02 -14.15
CA THR A 82 -10.25 -3.19 -13.09
C THR A 82 -10.04 -2.19 -11.95
N PHE A 83 -8.80 -2.08 -11.48
CA PHE A 83 -8.42 -1.20 -10.38
C PHE A 83 -7.29 -0.27 -10.78
N ASP A 84 -7.38 0.98 -10.35
CA ASP A 84 -6.31 1.98 -10.51
C ASP A 84 -5.67 2.40 -9.19
N THR A 85 -6.20 1.91 -8.08
CA THR A 85 -5.75 2.24 -6.74
C THR A 85 -5.67 0.98 -5.88
N VAL A 86 -4.60 0.84 -5.12
CA VAL A 86 -4.41 -0.24 -4.15
C VAL A 86 -4.29 0.36 -2.75
N VAL A 87 -5.07 -0.16 -1.82
CA VAL A 87 -5.11 0.33 -0.45
C VAL A 87 -4.59 -0.75 0.50
N PHE A 88 -3.60 -0.41 1.31
CA PHE A 88 -3.10 -1.26 2.38
C PHE A 88 -3.86 -0.92 3.67
N ASP A 89 -4.74 -1.79 4.08
CA ASP A 89 -5.57 -1.57 5.26
C ASP A 89 -5.34 -2.69 6.30
N VAL A 90 -4.44 -2.54 7.22
CA VAL A 90 -3.59 -1.39 7.53
C VAL A 90 -2.12 -1.69 7.20
N VAL A 91 -1.34 -0.66 6.93
CA VAL A 91 0.08 -0.81 6.57
C VAL A 91 0.94 -1.37 7.72
N ASP A 92 0.56 -1.13 8.97
CA ASP A 92 1.30 -1.65 10.14
C ASP A 92 1.32 -3.17 10.17
N ILE A 93 0.21 -3.82 9.86
CA ILE A 93 0.14 -5.28 9.84
C ILE A 93 0.92 -5.83 8.65
N PHE A 94 0.86 -5.17 7.50
CA PHE A 94 1.71 -5.49 6.36
C PHE A 94 3.19 -5.43 6.74
N ALA A 95 3.62 -4.35 7.37
CA ALA A 95 5.01 -4.16 7.79
C ALA A 95 5.49 -5.26 8.75
N LYS A 96 4.67 -5.62 9.74
CA LYS A 96 4.96 -6.72 10.67
C LYS A 96 5.00 -8.09 10.00
N MET A 97 4.09 -8.34 9.08
CA MET A 97 4.08 -9.58 8.29
C MET A 97 5.39 -9.74 7.52
N TYR A 98 5.88 -8.67 6.90
CA TYR A 98 7.13 -8.68 6.15
C TYR A 98 8.37 -8.69 7.04
N GLU A 99 8.29 -8.20 8.27
CA GLU A 99 9.33 -8.38 9.28
C GLU A 99 9.53 -9.87 9.58
N THR A 100 8.45 -10.58 9.88
CA THR A 100 8.47 -12.02 10.10
C THR A 100 8.97 -12.77 8.87
N TYR A 101 8.50 -12.41 7.71
CA TYR A 101 8.92 -13.00 6.44
C TYR A 101 10.41 -12.82 6.18
N THR A 102 10.95 -11.62 6.42
CA THR A 102 12.37 -11.33 6.28
C THR A 102 13.21 -12.17 7.24
N CYS A 103 12.76 -12.33 8.49
CA CYS A 103 13.40 -13.21 9.45
C CYS A 103 13.42 -14.66 8.98
N GLN A 104 12.32 -15.16 8.44
CA GLN A 104 12.23 -16.52 7.90
C GLN A 104 13.18 -16.73 6.72
N LEU A 105 13.29 -15.76 5.81
CA LEU A 105 14.22 -15.82 4.69
C LEU A 105 15.69 -15.88 5.11
N ASN A 106 16.02 -15.32 6.27
CA ASN A 106 17.38 -15.28 6.81
C ASN A 106 17.63 -16.29 7.94
N GLY A 107 16.64 -17.13 8.27
CA GLY A 107 16.76 -18.16 9.27
C GLY A 107 16.97 -17.65 10.69
N VAL A 108 16.41 -16.50 11.04
CA VAL A 108 16.53 -15.85 12.33
C VAL A 108 15.15 -15.58 12.95
N ASP A 109 15.10 -15.35 14.26
CA ASP A 109 13.86 -15.03 14.98
C ASP A 109 13.58 -13.54 15.02
N GLU A 110 14.62 -12.72 14.96
CA GLU A 110 14.55 -11.27 15.07
C GLU A 110 15.46 -10.61 14.04
N LEU A 111 15.07 -9.45 13.54
CA LEU A 111 15.88 -8.68 12.57
C LEU A 111 17.26 -8.30 13.12
N SER A 112 17.35 -8.06 14.43
CA SER A 112 18.60 -7.74 15.11
C SER A 112 19.65 -8.84 15.03
N ARG A 113 19.24 -10.09 14.78
CA ARG A 113 20.13 -11.24 14.64
C ARG A 113 20.73 -11.38 13.24
N ILE A 114 20.28 -10.61 12.28
CA ILE A 114 20.89 -10.57 10.97
C ILE A 114 22.23 -9.81 11.07
N ALA A 115 23.28 -10.41 10.55
CA ALA A 115 24.64 -9.92 10.70
C ALA A 115 24.80 -8.46 10.22
N TRP A 116 25.66 -7.71 10.91
CA TRP A 116 26.09 -6.34 10.55
C TRP A 116 24.95 -5.29 10.59
N GLY A 117 23.94 -5.50 11.40
CA GLY A 117 22.79 -4.58 11.49
C GLY A 117 21.97 -4.49 10.20
N GLY A 118 22.15 -5.43 9.27
CA GLY A 118 21.49 -5.41 7.96
C GLY A 118 20.03 -5.85 7.97
N GLY A 119 19.50 -6.30 9.12
CA GLY A 119 18.13 -6.81 9.21
C GLY A 119 17.07 -5.79 8.85
N TRP A 120 17.19 -4.59 9.35
CA TRP A 120 16.26 -3.49 9.06
C TRP A 120 16.30 -3.10 7.58
N SER A 121 17.49 -3.03 6.98
CA SER A 121 17.65 -2.78 5.55
C SER A 121 17.03 -3.88 4.70
N LYS A 122 17.18 -5.14 5.07
CA LYS A 122 16.58 -6.27 4.35
C LYS A 122 15.06 -6.25 4.43
N TRP A 123 14.53 -5.95 5.60
CA TRP A 123 13.09 -5.80 5.80
C TRP A 123 12.52 -4.65 4.96
N GLU A 124 13.16 -3.50 5.01
CA GLU A 124 12.79 -2.34 4.20
C GLU A 124 12.79 -2.68 2.71
N GLN A 125 13.82 -3.38 2.22
CA GLN A 125 13.89 -3.82 0.82
C GLN A 125 12.75 -4.76 0.45
N GLU A 126 12.37 -5.69 1.32
CA GLU A 126 11.25 -6.59 1.05
C GLU A 126 9.91 -5.84 0.99
N CYS A 127 9.68 -4.87 1.85
CA CYS A 127 8.51 -4.00 1.78
C CYS A 127 8.51 -3.15 0.49
N ASP A 128 9.64 -2.54 0.16
CA ASP A 128 9.80 -1.68 -1.00
C ASP A 128 9.58 -2.42 -2.31
N LYS A 129 9.99 -3.68 -2.39
CA LYS A 129 9.72 -4.52 -3.58
C LYS A 129 8.23 -4.60 -3.90
N VAL A 130 7.39 -4.80 -2.89
CA VAL A 130 5.94 -4.87 -3.07
C VAL A 130 5.40 -3.53 -3.57
N ILE A 131 5.78 -2.45 -2.92
CA ILE A 131 5.31 -1.10 -3.26
C ILE A 131 5.73 -0.73 -4.68
N GLN A 132 6.99 -0.94 -5.03
CA GLN A 132 7.53 -0.65 -6.37
C GLN A 132 6.87 -1.51 -7.45
N GLU A 133 6.59 -2.78 -7.17
CA GLU A 133 5.88 -3.64 -8.11
C GLU A 133 4.46 -3.17 -8.37
N LEU A 134 3.76 -2.69 -7.35
CA LEU A 134 2.43 -2.11 -7.48
C LEU A 134 2.48 -0.79 -8.27
N GLU A 135 3.46 0.05 -8.02
CA GLU A 135 3.68 1.28 -8.79
C GLU A 135 3.90 1.00 -10.28
N ARG A 136 4.60 -0.09 -10.61
CA ARG A 136 4.87 -0.52 -11.99
C ARG A 136 3.66 -1.17 -12.69
N CYS A 137 2.64 -1.51 -11.96
CA CYS A 137 1.40 -2.03 -12.57
C CYS A 137 0.71 -0.96 -13.45
N GLY A 138 1.27 0.18 -13.44
CA GLY A 138 0.88 1.32 -14.21
C GLY A 138 0.39 2.46 -13.38
#